data_ee8966f918ba30c198b3d79c917d1dae
#
_entry.id   ee8966f918ba30c198b3d79c917d1dae
#
_cell.length_a   1.000
_cell.length_b   1.000
_cell.length_c   1.000
_cell.angle_alpha   90.00
_cell.angle_beta   90.00
_cell.angle_gamma   90.00
#
_symmetry.space_group_name_H-M   'P 1'
#
loop_
_entity.id
_entity.type
_entity.pdbx_description
1 polymer ?
#
loop_
_entity_poly.entity_id
_entity_poly.type
_entity_poly.pdbx_seq_one_letter_code
_entity_poly.pdbx_strand_id
1 'polypeptide(L)'
;LCELFSVSCDALLREDADIFGEKREDINLPTAGNKYFGTDGFRGEANVGLTSDQAYKVGRFLGWYFSSPLSGFHAPYHRPRIVIGKDTRRSSYMLEYALAAGLTASGADAYILHVITTPGVAFVTRQDGFDCGIMITASHNPYHDNGIKVLNSRGEKLDDKTTSLIEAYLDGDLDRLGVRGDDLPLAKRERIGRIVDHVAGRNRYVGYLISLASHSYRDQRIGLDCANGASWMIAKSVFDALGAQTYVIGATPDGLNVNENCGSTHTEALCRLVREEHLDVGFAFDGDADRCLAVDEHGNVVDGDGILYILAMRLKERGALDKNTVVATVMSNGGLFRALEKAGMKYETTSVGDRFVFECMEQNGYRLGGEQSGHIILRKYATTGDGLLTAIMLAEEIRDRKLPLSKLAEDVVPLPQKTKNVRFIDKSSALNTPAVAEEYAKINTELGKNGRALLRASGTEPVVRIMLECETEEACDRYIARMYN
;
A
#
# COMPACT_ATOMS: atom_id res chain seq x y z
N LEU A 1 -21.33 35.92 26.34
CA LEU A 1 -20.03 35.32 26.01
C LEU A 1 -18.88 36.27 26.37
N CYS A 2 -18.94 37.55 25.98
CA CYS A 2 -17.90 38.54 26.31
C CYS A 2 -17.72 38.72 27.82
N GLU A 3 -18.81 38.74 28.61
CA GLU A 3 -18.75 38.81 30.07
C GLU A 3 -18.24 37.52 30.72
N LEU A 4 -18.49 36.35 30.10
CA LEU A 4 -18.10 35.06 30.62
C LEU A 4 -16.58 34.80 30.48
N PHE A 5 -15.95 35.39 29.47
CA PHE A 5 -14.53 35.22 29.16
C PHE A 5 -13.68 36.46 29.41
N SER A 6 -14.28 37.53 29.95
CA SER A 6 -13.59 38.80 30.22
C SER A 6 -12.86 39.39 29.01
N VAL A 7 -13.40 39.20 27.79
CA VAL A 7 -12.86 39.76 26.54
C VAL A 7 -13.84 40.74 25.90
N SER A 8 -13.33 41.73 25.17
CA SER A 8 -14.17 42.68 24.47
C SER A 8 -14.84 42.04 23.24
N CYS A 9 -16.03 42.51 22.87
CA CYS A 9 -16.73 42.08 21.67
C CYS A 9 -15.89 42.28 20.40
N ASP A 10 -15.07 43.32 20.34
CA ASP A 10 -14.17 43.61 19.21
C ASP A 10 -13.03 42.58 19.12
N ALA A 11 -12.59 42.00 20.26
CA ALA A 11 -11.60 40.96 20.28
C ALA A 11 -12.16 39.62 19.78
N LEU A 12 -13.45 39.35 20.00
CA LEU A 12 -14.13 38.14 19.51
C LEU A 12 -14.46 38.18 18.01
N LEU A 13 -14.48 39.37 17.41
CA LEU A 13 -14.82 39.59 16.00
C LEU A 13 -13.59 39.76 15.10
N ARG A 14 -12.37 39.76 15.64
CA ARG A 14 -11.14 39.80 14.85
C ARG A 14 -10.76 38.41 14.42
N GLU A 15 -10.51 38.20 13.12
CA GLU A 15 -10.09 36.94 12.52
C GLU A 15 -8.77 36.39 13.09
N ASP A 16 -7.98 37.24 13.76
CA ASP A 16 -6.66 36.96 14.35
C ASP A 16 -6.65 37.00 15.89
N ALA A 17 -7.83 37.02 16.54
CA ALA A 17 -7.92 36.93 18.00
C ALA A 17 -7.61 35.52 18.48
N ASP A 18 -6.39 35.31 18.94
CA ASP A 18 -5.95 34.08 19.62
C ASP A 18 -6.63 34.03 21.01
N ILE A 19 -7.83 33.43 21.04
CA ILE A 19 -8.64 33.26 22.26
C ILE A 19 -7.99 32.31 23.27
N PHE A 20 -6.95 31.59 22.87
CA PHE A 20 -6.24 30.59 23.68
C PHE A 20 -4.80 30.94 24.05
N GLY A 21 -4.39 32.19 23.82
CA GLY A 21 -3.26 32.89 24.41
C GLY A 21 -1.98 32.09 24.70
N GLU A 22 -1.53 31.24 23.82
CA GLU A 22 -0.13 30.77 23.81
C GLU A 22 0.31 30.52 22.37
N LYS A 23 1.38 31.23 21.94
CA LYS A 23 2.14 30.86 20.76
C LYS A 23 2.62 29.42 20.95
N ARG A 24 2.05 28.49 20.20
CA ARG A 24 2.60 27.14 20.13
C ARG A 24 3.97 27.23 19.47
N GLU A 25 5.01 26.99 20.24
CA GLU A 25 6.29 26.58 19.69
C GLU A 25 6.05 25.33 18.84
N ASP A 26 6.58 25.30 17.62
CA ASP A 26 6.60 24.09 16.81
C ASP A 26 7.17 22.97 17.67
N ILE A 27 6.35 22.00 18.02
CA ILE A 27 6.80 20.83 18.77
C ILE A 27 7.75 20.08 17.83
N ASN A 28 9.02 20.30 18.04
CA ASN A 28 10.10 19.62 17.34
C ASN A 28 10.13 18.17 17.88
N LEU A 29 9.30 17.30 17.27
CA LEU A 29 9.20 15.90 17.65
C LEU A 29 10.46 15.21 17.15
N PRO A 30 11.23 14.54 18.04
CA PRO A 30 12.30 13.68 17.59
C PRO A 30 11.69 12.59 16.69
N THR A 31 12.23 12.43 15.51
CA THR A 31 11.97 11.31 14.60
C THR A 31 12.64 10.03 15.13
N ALA A 32 12.23 9.58 16.31
CA ALA A 32 12.47 8.21 16.71
C ALA A 32 11.59 7.34 15.83
N GLY A 33 12.16 6.30 15.21
CA GLY A 33 11.42 5.39 14.34
C GLY A 33 10.14 4.91 15.01
N ASN A 34 9.05 4.86 14.26
CA ASN A 34 7.75 4.45 14.77
C ASN A 34 7.84 3.06 15.44
N LYS A 35 7.20 2.93 16.60
CA LYS A 35 7.23 1.71 17.42
C LYS A 35 6.23 0.66 16.93
N TYR A 36 5.04 1.11 16.52
CA TYR A 36 3.92 0.27 16.09
C TYR A 36 3.64 0.39 14.60
N PHE A 37 3.72 1.60 14.04
CA PHE A 37 3.46 1.86 12.63
C PHE A 37 4.72 1.72 11.80
N GLY A 38 4.82 0.62 11.03
CA GLY A 38 5.84 0.47 10.00
C GLY A 38 5.49 1.28 8.72
N THR A 39 6.23 1.04 7.64
CA THR A 39 5.98 1.67 6.33
C THR A 39 4.61 1.35 5.74
N ASP A 40 3.95 0.28 6.21
CA ASP A 40 2.66 -0.19 5.70
C ASP A 40 1.62 -0.40 6.81
N GLY A 41 1.55 0.53 7.76
CA GLY A 41 0.60 0.53 8.86
C GLY A 41 1.05 -0.21 10.11
N PHE A 42 0.17 -0.34 11.09
CA PHE A 42 0.37 -1.09 12.31
C PHE A 42 0.09 -2.57 12.04
N ARG A 43 1.10 -3.43 12.06
CA ARG A 43 0.99 -4.86 11.80
C ARG A 43 1.39 -5.70 13.01
N GLY A 44 0.75 -6.84 13.16
CA GLY A 44 1.09 -7.85 14.17
C GLY A 44 0.20 -9.08 14.08
N GLU A 45 0.62 -10.16 14.73
CA GLU A 45 -0.23 -11.33 14.93
C GLU A 45 -1.44 -10.92 15.79
N ALA A 46 -2.62 -11.29 15.34
CA ALA A 46 -3.88 -10.90 15.99
C ALA A 46 -3.97 -11.45 17.42
N ASN A 47 -4.33 -10.61 18.38
CA ASN A 47 -4.35 -10.87 19.82
C ASN A 47 -2.96 -11.18 20.46
N VAL A 48 -1.86 -10.99 19.71
CA VAL A 48 -0.48 -11.09 20.23
C VAL A 48 0.20 -9.73 20.09
N GLY A 49 0.47 -9.30 18.86
CA GLY A 49 1.11 -8.01 18.55
C GLY A 49 0.11 -6.90 18.20
N LEU A 50 -1.09 -7.26 17.75
CA LEU A 50 -2.20 -6.34 17.45
C LEU A 50 -3.50 -6.83 18.11
N THR A 51 -3.96 -6.11 19.14
CA THR A 51 -5.12 -6.48 19.96
C THR A 51 -6.34 -5.61 19.66
N SER A 52 -7.51 -6.09 20.08
CA SER A 52 -8.75 -5.30 20.01
C SER A 52 -8.71 -4.03 20.85
N ASP A 53 -7.99 -4.01 22.00
CA ASP A 53 -7.80 -2.82 22.81
C ASP A 53 -6.98 -1.76 22.05
N GLN A 54 -5.90 -2.16 21.39
CA GLN A 54 -5.11 -1.24 20.56
C GLN A 54 -5.95 -0.70 19.39
N ALA A 55 -6.74 -1.54 18.72
CA ALA A 55 -7.64 -1.10 17.66
C ALA A 55 -8.70 -0.12 18.18
N TYR A 56 -9.28 -0.37 19.35
CA TYR A 56 -10.19 0.56 20.01
C TYR A 56 -9.52 1.90 20.28
N LYS A 57 -8.30 1.90 20.82
CA LYS A 57 -7.53 3.13 21.07
C LYS A 57 -7.21 3.88 19.77
N VAL A 58 -6.81 3.20 18.70
CA VAL A 58 -6.63 3.84 17.39
C VAL A 58 -7.94 4.53 16.94
N GLY A 59 -9.08 3.85 17.08
CA GLY A 59 -10.38 4.45 16.79
C GLY A 59 -10.69 5.66 17.69
N ARG A 60 -10.41 5.56 19.00
CA ARG A 60 -10.55 6.67 19.96
C ARG A 60 -9.73 7.88 19.53
N PHE A 61 -8.46 7.66 19.21
CA PHE A 61 -7.56 8.73 18.77
C PHE A 61 -8.06 9.40 17.48
N LEU A 62 -8.37 8.62 16.45
CA LEU A 62 -8.79 9.17 15.16
C LEU A 62 -10.09 9.98 15.27
N GLY A 63 -11.08 9.44 16.01
CA GLY A 63 -12.33 10.18 16.25
C GLY A 63 -12.13 11.50 16.99
N TRP A 64 -11.24 11.52 17.99
CA TRP A 64 -10.88 12.75 18.72
C TRP A 64 -10.03 13.69 17.87
N TYR A 65 -9.01 13.17 17.19
CA TYR A 65 -8.07 13.96 16.39
C TYR A 65 -8.78 14.77 15.32
N PHE A 66 -9.60 14.10 14.51
CA PHE A 66 -10.34 14.76 13.43
C PHE A 66 -11.48 15.67 13.93
N SER A 67 -11.90 15.55 15.20
CA SER A 67 -12.82 16.48 15.87
C SER A 67 -12.11 17.70 16.48
N SER A 68 -10.78 17.67 16.55
CA SER A 68 -9.97 18.68 17.23
C SER A 68 -9.33 19.66 16.23
N PRO A 69 -8.95 20.86 16.68
CA PRO A 69 -8.19 21.80 15.85
C PRO A 69 -6.83 21.29 15.39
N LEU A 70 -6.30 20.21 15.99
CA LEU A 70 -5.02 19.59 15.63
C LEU A 70 -5.02 19.01 14.23
N SER A 71 -6.18 18.60 13.72
CA SER A 71 -6.34 18.05 12.37
C SER A 71 -6.30 19.12 11.26
N GLY A 72 -6.31 20.40 11.62
CA GLY A 72 -6.44 21.50 10.66
C GLY A 72 -7.86 21.74 10.13
N PHE A 73 -8.84 20.94 10.55
CA PHE A 73 -10.25 21.19 10.26
C PHE A 73 -10.79 22.27 11.23
N HIS A 74 -11.11 23.44 10.70
CA HIS A 74 -11.53 24.60 11.51
C HIS A 74 -13.05 24.82 11.54
N ALA A 75 -13.86 23.87 11.07
CA ALA A 75 -15.31 24.02 11.11
C ALA A 75 -15.84 23.78 12.54
N PRO A 76 -16.42 24.80 13.22
CA PRO A 76 -17.09 24.58 14.49
C PRO A 76 -18.22 23.56 14.29
N TYR A 77 -18.24 22.52 15.15
CA TYR A 77 -19.21 21.41 15.08
C TYR A 77 -19.00 20.39 13.94
N HIS A 78 -17.81 20.31 13.32
CA HIS A 78 -17.49 19.22 12.40
C HIS A 78 -17.61 17.86 13.10
N ARG A 79 -18.41 16.97 12.51
CA ARG A 79 -18.49 15.57 12.93
C ARG A 79 -17.65 14.75 11.95
N PRO A 80 -16.53 14.18 12.40
CA PRO A 80 -15.68 13.41 11.50
C PRO A 80 -16.42 12.22 10.92
N ARG A 81 -16.17 11.97 9.64
CA ARG A 81 -16.68 10.81 8.89
C ARG A 81 -15.49 9.95 8.52
N ILE A 82 -15.43 8.75 9.06
CA ILE A 82 -14.30 7.84 8.87
C ILE A 82 -14.81 6.55 8.25
N VAL A 83 -14.21 6.14 7.14
CA VAL A 83 -14.62 4.94 6.42
C VAL A 83 -13.68 3.79 6.76
N ILE A 84 -14.23 2.58 6.97
CA ILE A 84 -13.49 1.37 7.33
C ILE A 84 -13.78 0.29 6.30
N GLY A 85 -12.71 -0.27 5.73
CA GLY A 85 -12.72 -1.49 4.93
C GLY A 85 -11.84 -2.56 5.55
N LYS A 86 -12.02 -3.80 5.10
CA LYS A 86 -11.23 -4.94 5.59
C LYS A 86 -11.03 -5.98 4.51
N ASP A 87 -10.01 -6.83 4.69
CA ASP A 87 -9.86 -8.07 3.95
C ASP A 87 -10.71 -9.21 4.56
N THR A 88 -10.49 -10.43 4.12
CA THR A 88 -11.29 -11.60 4.48
C THR A 88 -10.84 -12.28 5.78
N ARG A 89 -9.76 -11.86 6.43
CA ARG A 89 -9.22 -12.47 7.65
C ARG A 89 -10.28 -12.51 8.75
N ARG A 90 -10.33 -13.61 9.48
CA ARG A 90 -11.27 -13.77 10.60
C ARG A 90 -11.11 -12.68 11.66
N SER A 91 -9.86 -12.33 11.98
CA SER A 91 -9.53 -11.27 12.96
C SER A 91 -9.93 -9.87 12.49
N SER A 92 -10.14 -9.64 11.18
CA SER A 92 -10.54 -8.34 10.65
C SER A 92 -11.90 -7.89 11.19
N TYR A 93 -12.83 -8.81 11.46
CA TYR A 93 -14.12 -8.48 12.08
C TYR A 93 -13.98 -7.96 13.51
N MET A 94 -13.13 -8.62 14.33
CA MET A 94 -12.85 -8.19 15.69
C MET A 94 -12.25 -6.78 15.72
N LEU A 95 -11.25 -6.51 14.85
CA LEU A 95 -10.59 -5.21 14.75
C LEU A 95 -11.54 -4.13 14.23
N GLU A 96 -12.41 -4.44 13.24
CA GLU A 96 -13.42 -3.50 12.71
C GLU A 96 -14.38 -3.03 13.79
N TYR A 97 -14.93 -3.95 14.59
CA TYR A 97 -15.85 -3.59 15.68
C TYR A 97 -15.15 -2.78 16.76
N ALA A 98 -13.91 -3.10 17.09
CA ALA A 98 -13.13 -2.35 18.07
C ALA A 98 -12.83 -0.92 17.58
N LEU A 99 -12.39 -0.75 16.34
CA LEU A 99 -12.18 0.55 15.70
C LEU A 99 -13.47 1.38 15.67
N ALA A 100 -14.57 0.78 15.20
CA ALA A 100 -15.86 1.45 15.11
C ALA A 100 -16.39 1.91 16.48
N ALA A 101 -16.20 1.09 17.52
CA ALA A 101 -16.55 1.44 18.90
C ALA A 101 -15.70 2.63 19.39
N GLY A 102 -14.38 2.63 19.13
CA GLY A 102 -13.49 3.73 19.49
C GLY A 102 -13.84 5.05 18.79
N LEU A 103 -14.10 4.99 17.48
CA LEU A 103 -14.51 6.14 16.67
C LEU A 103 -15.81 6.77 17.20
N THR A 104 -16.84 5.96 17.38
CA THR A 104 -18.15 6.43 17.81
C THR A 104 -18.12 6.96 19.25
N ALA A 105 -17.34 6.34 20.14
CA ALA A 105 -17.11 6.84 21.50
C ALA A 105 -16.42 8.20 21.54
N SER A 106 -15.65 8.56 20.52
CA SER A 106 -14.99 9.87 20.36
C SER A 106 -15.79 10.86 19.51
N GLY A 107 -16.99 10.48 19.02
CA GLY A 107 -17.90 11.37 18.31
C GLY A 107 -17.80 11.34 16.79
N ALA A 108 -16.96 10.50 16.21
CA ALA A 108 -16.89 10.31 14.76
C ALA A 108 -17.95 9.32 14.27
N ASP A 109 -18.51 9.55 13.08
CA ASP A 109 -19.34 8.58 12.39
C ASP A 109 -18.46 7.55 11.67
N ALA A 110 -18.66 6.26 11.93
CA ALA A 110 -17.93 5.15 11.31
C ALA A 110 -18.74 4.57 10.13
N TYR A 111 -18.17 4.61 8.93
CA TYR A 111 -18.81 4.10 7.72
C TYR A 111 -18.19 2.77 7.31
N ILE A 112 -18.96 1.72 7.25
CA ILE A 112 -18.49 0.35 7.06
C ILE A 112 -18.65 -0.08 5.60
N LEU A 113 -17.52 -0.36 4.93
CA LEU A 113 -17.48 -0.87 3.56
C LEU A 113 -17.51 -2.40 3.48
N HIS A 114 -17.35 -3.08 4.62
CA HIS A 114 -17.14 -4.51 4.70
C HIS A 114 -15.88 -4.97 3.95
N VAL A 115 -15.92 -6.14 3.29
CA VAL A 115 -14.78 -6.65 2.52
C VAL A 115 -14.62 -5.83 1.24
N ILE A 116 -13.46 -5.18 1.13
CA ILE A 116 -13.06 -4.33 0.01
C ILE A 116 -11.53 -4.25 -0.05
N THR A 117 -10.98 -3.93 -1.22
CA THR A 117 -9.54 -3.78 -1.43
C THR A 117 -8.98 -2.49 -0.82
N THR A 118 -7.69 -2.47 -0.49
CA THR A 118 -7.00 -1.24 -0.03
C THR A 118 -7.20 -0.06 -0.99
N PRO A 119 -6.99 -0.20 -2.32
CA PRO A 119 -7.26 0.88 -3.25
C PRO A 119 -8.75 1.28 -3.29
N GLY A 120 -9.65 0.34 -3.04
CA GLY A 120 -11.08 0.65 -2.93
C GLY A 120 -11.39 1.55 -1.72
N VAL A 121 -10.77 1.32 -0.56
CA VAL A 121 -10.87 2.23 0.60
C VAL A 121 -10.29 3.59 0.25
N ALA A 122 -9.10 3.66 -0.35
CA ALA A 122 -8.46 4.91 -0.76
C ALA A 122 -9.34 5.72 -1.74
N PHE A 123 -9.93 5.04 -2.73
CA PHE A 123 -10.86 5.64 -3.69
C PHE A 123 -12.09 6.23 -2.99
N VAL A 124 -12.76 5.44 -2.14
CA VAL A 124 -13.98 5.89 -1.43
C VAL A 124 -13.67 7.03 -0.48
N THR A 125 -12.57 6.95 0.26
CA THR A 125 -12.13 8.03 1.17
C THR A 125 -12.07 9.37 0.44
N ARG A 126 -11.37 9.39 -0.69
CA ARG A 126 -11.20 10.60 -1.50
C ARG A 126 -12.49 11.03 -2.20
N GLN A 127 -13.17 10.09 -2.85
CA GLN A 127 -14.31 10.40 -3.74
C GLN A 127 -15.55 10.84 -2.98
N ASP A 128 -15.79 10.28 -1.79
CA ASP A 128 -16.94 10.59 -0.96
C ASP A 128 -16.65 11.66 0.11
N GLY A 129 -15.43 12.20 0.12
CA GLY A 129 -15.02 13.28 1.02
C GLY A 129 -15.04 12.84 2.49
N PHE A 130 -14.46 11.68 2.81
CA PHE A 130 -14.23 11.26 4.18
C PHE A 130 -12.98 11.96 4.75
N ASP A 131 -12.99 12.21 6.05
CA ASP A 131 -11.84 12.83 6.74
C ASP A 131 -10.67 11.85 6.84
N CYS A 132 -10.98 10.54 6.92
CA CYS A 132 -10.00 9.49 7.08
C CYS A 132 -10.55 8.17 6.53
N GLY A 133 -9.67 7.34 5.99
CA GLY A 133 -9.94 5.96 5.62
C GLY A 133 -9.12 4.99 6.47
N ILE A 134 -9.70 3.85 6.81
CA ILE A 134 -9.02 2.77 7.54
C ILE A 134 -9.16 1.48 6.73
N MET A 135 -8.04 0.82 6.47
CA MET A 135 -8.04 -0.53 5.92
C MET A 135 -7.46 -1.53 6.92
N ILE A 136 -8.22 -2.59 7.19
CA ILE A 136 -7.83 -3.67 8.11
C ILE A 136 -7.33 -4.85 7.27
N THR A 137 -6.00 -5.03 7.25
CA THR A 137 -5.33 -6.06 6.44
C THR A 137 -3.87 -6.20 6.84
N ALA A 138 -3.28 -7.37 6.59
CA ALA A 138 -1.84 -7.58 6.57
C ALA A 138 -1.33 -7.94 5.16
N SER A 139 -2.05 -7.54 4.10
CA SER A 139 -1.66 -7.73 2.69
C SER A 139 -1.34 -9.20 2.38
N HIS A 140 -0.10 -9.49 1.99
CA HIS A 140 0.35 -10.84 1.60
C HIS A 140 0.76 -11.75 2.78
N ASN A 141 0.68 -11.28 4.02
CA ASN A 141 1.02 -12.10 5.20
C ASN A 141 0.00 -13.25 5.41
N PRO A 142 0.36 -14.32 6.14
CA PRO A 142 -0.56 -15.38 6.53
C PRO A 142 -1.77 -14.86 7.33
N TYR A 143 -2.82 -15.67 7.44
CA TYR A 143 -4.11 -15.29 8.02
C TYR A 143 -4.06 -14.87 9.49
N HIS A 144 -3.10 -15.36 10.27
CA HIS A 144 -2.97 -15.05 11.69
C HIS A 144 -2.41 -13.64 11.94
N ASP A 145 -1.71 -13.06 10.97
CA ASP A 145 -1.33 -11.66 11.01
C ASP A 145 -2.50 -10.77 10.59
N ASN A 146 -2.53 -9.54 11.10
CA ASN A 146 -3.43 -8.50 10.64
C ASN A 146 -2.75 -7.12 10.76
N GLY A 147 -3.43 -6.07 10.31
CA GLY A 147 -2.89 -4.72 10.37
C GLY A 147 -3.98 -3.66 10.27
N ILE A 148 -3.59 -2.44 10.59
CA ILE A 148 -4.41 -1.25 10.47
C ILE A 148 -3.62 -0.23 9.64
N LYS A 149 -4.06 0.00 8.40
CA LYS A 149 -3.56 1.07 7.52
C LYS A 149 -4.49 2.26 7.66
N VAL A 150 -3.94 3.45 7.92
CA VAL A 150 -4.71 4.68 8.06
C VAL A 150 -4.39 5.61 6.90
N LEU A 151 -5.44 6.14 6.26
CA LEU A 151 -5.36 7.02 5.10
C LEU A 151 -5.91 8.40 5.44
N ASN A 152 -5.29 9.44 4.90
CA ASN A 152 -5.81 10.80 5.00
C ASN A 152 -7.02 11.02 4.06
N SER A 153 -7.62 12.20 4.10
CA SER A 153 -8.78 12.56 3.25
C SER A 153 -8.52 12.48 1.74
N ARG A 154 -7.26 12.48 1.32
CA ARG A 154 -6.87 12.30 -0.09
C ARG A 154 -6.72 10.83 -0.48
N GLY A 155 -6.94 9.88 0.45
CA GLY A 155 -6.72 8.46 0.22
C GLY A 155 -5.25 8.05 0.15
N GLU A 156 -4.36 8.85 0.74
CA GLU A 156 -2.93 8.61 0.86
C GLU A 156 -2.60 8.14 2.27
N LYS A 157 -1.46 7.46 2.46
CA LYS A 157 -1.01 7.07 3.81
C LYS A 157 -0.90 8.28 4.72
N LEU A 158 -1.28 8.08 5.99
CA LEU A 158 -1.17 9.11 7.01
C LEU A 158 0.30 9.49 7.24
N ASP A 159 0.55 10.76 7.52
CA ASP A 159 1.89 11.30 7.75
C ASP A 159 2.50 10.81 9.08
N ASP A 160 3.84 10.84 9.17
CA ASP A 160 4.59 10.38 10.34
C ASP A 160 4.31 11.16 11.62
N LYS A 161 3.98 12.45 11.49
CA LYS A 161 3.63 13.28 12.64
C LYS A 161 2.34 12.76 13.28
N THR A 162 1.32 12.53 12.48
CA THR A 162 0.03 12.03 12.97
C THR A 162 0.15 10.58 13.47
N THR A 163 0.89 9.70 12.77
CA THR A 163 1.12 8.33 13.25
C THR A 163 1.86 8.30 14.58
N SER A 164 2.86 9.18 14.78
CA SER A 164 3.56 9.29 16.05
C SER A 164 2.69 9.77 17.22
N LEU A 165 1.63 10.54 16.94
CA LEU A 165 0.63 10.92 17.95
C LEU A 165 -0.30 9.73 18.30
N ILE A 166 -0.65 8.89 17.31
CA ILE A 166 -1.37 7.64 17.58
C ILE A 166 -0.54 6.76 18.54
N GLU A 167 0.74 6.60 18.26
CA GLU A 167 1.65 5.80 19.09
C GLU A 167 1.79 6.36 20.52
N ALA A 168 1.90 7.67 20.65
CA ALA A 168 1.91 8.32 21.96
C ALA A 168 0.65 7.98 22.78
N TYR A 169 -0.52 8.01 22.13
CA TYR A 169 -1.76 7.62 22.79
C TYR A 169 -1.80 6.13 23.16
N LEU A 170 -1.31 5.25 22.29
CA LEU A 170 -1.22 3.81 22.57
C LEU A 170 -0.35 3.54 23.80
N ASP A 171 0.73 4.29 23.95
CA ASP A 171 1.65 4.20 25.11
C ASP A 171 1.15 4.97 26.35
N GLY A 172 0.01 5.68 26.27
CA GLY A 172 -0.56 6.45 27.38
C GLY A 172 0.10 7.81 27.63
N ASP A 173 0.88 8.31 26.67
CA ASP A 173 1.54 9.64 26.74
C ASP A 173 0.53 10.74 26.29
N LEU A 174 -0.36 11.11 27.21
CA LEU A 174 -1.37 12.16 26.99
C LEU A 174 -0.78 13.56 26.98
N ASP A 175 0.35 13.77 27.64
CA ASP A 175 1.03 15.08 27.67
C ASP A 175 1.49 15.48 26.27
N ARG A 176 1.99 14.53 25.50
CA ARG A 176 2.38 14.73 24.10
C ARG A 176 1.21 15.12 23.20
N LEU A 177 -0.01 14.74 23.57
CA LEU A 177 -1.24 15.13 22.88
C LEU A 177 -1.80 16.47 23.34
N GLY A 178 -1.21 17.05 24.41
CA GLY A 178 -1.72 18.26 25.08
C GLY A 178 -3.07 18.04 25.78
N VAL A 179 -3.37 16.80 26.15
CA VAL A 179 -4.63 16.42 26.79
C VAL A 179 -4.44 16.38 28.30
N ARG A 180 -5.28 17.14 29.02
CA ARG A 180 -5.32 17.11 30.50
C ARG A 180 -6.37 16.11 30.95
N GLY A 181 -5.98 15.15 31.79
CA GLY A 181 -6.86 14.10 32.32
C GLY A 181 -6.27 12.72 32.13
N ASP A 182 -7.05 11.67 32.45
CA ASP A 182 -6.59 10.28 32.45
C ASP A 182 -6.80 9.58 31.10
N ASP A 183 -7.59 10.17 30.17
CA ASP A 183 -7.87 9.65 28.83
C ASP A 183 -8.42 10.76 27.91
N LEU A 184 -8.52 10.48 26.61
CA LEU A 184 -9.21 11.32 25.63
C LEU A 184 -10.68 11.51 26.02
N PRO A 185 -11.28 12.70 25.78
CA PRO A 185 -12.68 12.94 26.15
C PRO A 185 -13.63 12.01 25.39
N LEU A 186 -14.66 11.54 26.07
CA LEU A 186 -15.75 10.76 25.49
C LEU A 186 -16.87 11.69 24.98
N ALA A 187 -17.39 11.40 23.81
CA ALA A 187 -18.59 12.02 23.29
C ALA A 187 -19.80 11.68 24.16
N LYS A 188 -20.72 12.62 24.33
CA LYS A 188 -21.92 12.45 25.18
C LYS A 188 -23.17 12.74 24.38
N ARG A 189 -24.25 12.01 24.72
CA ARG A 189 -25.61 12.22 24.19
C ARG A 189 -25.61 12.24 22.65
N GLU A 190 -26.13 13.28 22.01
CA GLU A 190 -26.23 13.49 20.57
C GLU A 190 -24.88 13.60 19.85
N ARG A 191 -23.78 13.76 20.59
CA ARG A 191 -22.41 13.78 20.04
C ARG A 191 -21.79 12.41 19.86
N ILE A 192 -22.38 11.35 20.44
CA ILE A 192 -21.93 9.97 20.16
C ILE A 192 -22.07 9.71 18.65
N GLY A 193 -21.03 9.15 18.04
CA GLY A 193 -21.01 8.85 16.61
C GLY A 193 -21.95 7.69 16.24
N ARG A 194 -22.21 7.54 14.96
CA ARG A 194 -23.05 6.48 14.41
C ARG A 194 -22.21 5.48 13.63
N ILE A 195 -22.70 4.24 13.54
CA ILE A 195 -22.21 3.25 12.59
C ILE A 195 -23.15 3.26 11.38
N VAL A 196 -22.60 3.43 10.19
CA VAL A 196 -23.35 3.53 8.93
C VAL A 196 -22.87 2.44 7.98
N ASP A 197 -23.77 1.63 7.48
CA ASP A 197 -23.48 0.69 6.39
C ASP A 197 -23.25 1.49 5.08
N HIS A 198 -22.09 1.30 4.43
CA HIS A 198 -21.69 2.07 3.26
C HIS A 198 -21.30 1.19 2.05
N VAL A 199 -21.99 0.08 1.84
CA VAL A 199 -21.80 -0.83 0.69
C VAL A 199 -21.84 -0.07 -0.65
N ALA A 200 -22.61 1.02 -0.72
CA ALA A 200 -22.67 1.87 -1.93
C ALA A 200 -21.29 2.41 -2.35
N GLY A 201 -20.39 2.66 -1.42
CA GLY A 201 -19.01 3.07 -1.70
C GLY A 201 -18.25 2.01 -2.49
N ARG A 202 -18.34 0.74 -2.07
CA ARG A 202 -17.74 -0.37 -2.80
C ARG A 202 -18.29 -0.48 -4.23
N ASN A 203 -19.59 -0.34 -4.41
CA ASN A 203 -20.20 -0.40 -5.74
C ASN A 203 -19.74 0.75 -6.64
N ARG A 204 -19.49 1.95 -6.09
CA ARG A 204 -18.90 3.06 -6.83
C ARG A 204 -17.48 2.76 -7.29
N TYR A 205 -16.66 2.14 -6.44
CA TYR A 205 -15.31 1.72 -6.84
C TYR A 205 -15.36 0.69 -7.98
N VAL A 206 -16.23 -0.30 -7.90
CA VAL A 206 -16.47 -1.27 -8.98
C VAL A 206 -16.87 -0.54 -10.28
N GLY A 207 -17.86 0.37 -10.21
CA GLY A 207 -18.28 1.17 -11.35
C GLY A 207 -17.16 2.05 -11.93
N TYR A 208 -16.32 2.62 -11.06
CA TYR A 208 -15.13 3.36 -11.46
C TYR A 208 -14.16 2.47 -12.23
N LEU A 209 -13.80 1.30 -11.74
CA LEU A 209 -12.91 0.37 -12.44
C LEU A 209 -13.44 0.00 -13.81
N ILE A 210 -14.73 -0.34 -13.91
CA ILE A 210 -15.38 -0.67 -15.19
C ILE A 210 -15.30 0.52 -16.16
N SER A 211 -15.45 1.75 -15.68
CA SER A 211 -15.40 2.96 -16.50
C SER A 211 -14.03 3.28 -17.10
N LEU A 212 -12.96 2.64 -16.61
CA LEU A 212 -11.59 2.86 -17.11
C LEU A 212 -11.28 2.07 -18.38
N ALA A 213 -12.03 1.01 -18.65
CA ALA A 213 -11.86 0.22 -19.86
C ALA A 213 -12.47 0.97 -21.07
N SER A 214 -11.72 0.98 -22.16
CA SER A 214 -12.13 1.61 -23.43
C SER A 214 -12.83 0.64 -24.37
N HIS A 215 -12.67 -0.67 -24.13
CA HIS A 215 -13.15 -1.74 -24.99
C HIS A 215 -13.89 -2.82 -24.21
N SER A 216 -14.69 -3.61 -24.92
CA SER A 216 -15.25 -4.86 -24.36
C SER A 216 -14.19 -5.98 -24.43
N TYR A 217 -14.15 -6.83 -23.41
CA TYR A 217 -13.21 -7.97 -23.31
C TYR A 217 -13.85 -9.30 -23.76
N ARG A 218 -14.92 -9.23 -24.59
CA ARG A 218 -15.73 -10.40 -24.99
C ARG A 218 -14.90 -11.57 -25.52
N ASP A 219 -13.80 -11.29 -26.20
CA ASP A 219 -12.97 -12.31 -26.84
C ASP A 219 -11.75 -12.68 -25.98
N GLN A 220 -11.68 -12.23 -24.72
CA GLN A 220 -10.57 -12.51 -23.82
C GLN A 220 -10.96 -13.55 -22.76
N ARG A 221 -10.10 -14.55 -22.61
CA ARG A 221 -10.15 -15.60 -21.58
C ARG A 221 -9.16 -15.23 -20.47
N ILE A 222 -9.67 -14.84 -19.31
CA ILE A 222 -8.87 -14.25 -18.25
C ILE A 222 -8.92 -15.09 -17.00
N GLY A 223 -7.74 -15.52 -16.50
CA GLY A 223 -7.56 -16.16 -15.21
C GLY A 223 -7.47 -15.12 -14.08
N LEU A 224 -8.15 -15.34 -12.97
CA LEU A 224 -8.12 -14.45 -11.81
C LEU A 224 -7.83 -15.28 -10.56
N ASP A 225 -6.72 -14.99 -9.89
CA ASP A 225 -6.43 -15.52 -8.56
C ASP A 225 -6.65 -14.42 -7.52
N CYS A 226 -7.70 -14.56 -6.73
CA CYS A 226 -8.12 -13.57 -5.74
C CYS A 226 -7.50 -13.78 -4.36
N ALA A 227 -6.50 -14.65 -4.22
CA ALA A 227 -5.79 -14.93 -2.96
C ALA A 227 -6.70 -15.27 -1.76
N ASN A 228 -7.95 -15.71 -1.97
CA ASN A 228 -9.01 -15.75 -0.95
C ASN A 228 -9.12 -14.43 -0.17
N GLY A 229 -8.72 -13.33 -0.76
CA GLY A 229 -8.61 -11.99 -0.19
C GLY A 229 -9.74 -11.06 -0.60
N ALA A 230 -9.49 -9.76 -0.46
CA ALA A 230 -10.49 -8.71 -0.63
C ALA A 230 -11.04 -8.58 -2.06
N SER A 231 -10.28 -9.02 -3.07
CA SER A 231 -10.68 -8.97 -4.49
C SER A 231 -11.71 -10.03 -4.90
N TRP A 232 -11.98 -11.07 -4.08
CA TRP A 232 -12.75 -12.25 -4.45
C TRP A 232 -14.15 -11.97 -5.04
N MET A 233 -14.85 -10.96 -4.53
CA MET A 233 -16.14 -10.52 -5.09
C MET A 233 -16.00 -9.50 -6.21
N ILE A 234 -14.96 -8.68 -6.16
CA ILE A 234 -14.80 -7.51 -7.01
C ILE A 234 -14.20 -7.88 -8.36
N ALA A 235 -13.13 -8.68 -8.36
CA ALA A 235 -12.38 -9.00 -9.57
C ALA A 235 -13.28 -9.64 -10.65
N LYS A 236 -13.96 -10.72 -10.29
CA LYS A 236 -14.90 -11.38 -11.21
C LYS A 236 -15.98 -10.42 -11.71
N SER A 237 -16.59 -9.66 -10.80
CA SER A 237 -17.67 -8.73 -11.15
C SER A 237 -17.23 -7.66 -12.16
N VAL A 238 -16.02 -7.15 -12.02
CA VAL A 238 -15.45 -6.14 -12.94
C VAL A 238 -15.18 -6.75 -14.31
N PHE A 239 -14.46 -7.88 -14.38
CA PHE A 239 -14.09 -8.49 -15.66
C PHE A 239 -15.30 -9.08 -16.41
N ASP A 240 -16.27 -9.67 -15.69
CA ASP A 240 -17.54 -10.12 -16.30
C ASP A 240 -18.33 -8.93 -16.88
N ALA A 241 -18.41 -7.80 -16.16
CA ALA A 241 -19.08 -6.60 -16.66
C ALA A 241 -18.39 -6.01 -17.91
N LEU A 242 -17.08 -6.19 -18.03
CA LEU A 242 -16.31 -5.83 -19.23
C LEU A 242 -16.48 -6.85 -20.38
N GLY A 243 -17.12 -7.99 -20.09
CA GLY A 243 -17.46 -9.02 -21.06
C GLY A 243 -16.43 -10.14 -21.20
N ALA A 244 -15.40 -10.20 -20.34
CA ALA A 244 -14.40 -11.28 -20.38
C ALA A 244 -14.99 -12.63 -19.98
N GLN A 245 -14.43 -13.70 -20.53
CA GLN A 245 -14.65 -15.05 -20.03
C GLN A 245 -13.67 -15.30 -18.87
N THR A 246 -14.18 -15.27 -17.63
CA THR A 246 -13.35 -15.34 -16.41
C THR A 246 -13.25 -16.74 -15.85
N TYR A 247 -12.03 -17.11 -15.44
CA TYR A 247 -11.68 -18.34 -14.74
C TYR A 247 -11.07 -17.97 -13.39
N VAL A 248 -11.77 -18.28 -12.30
CA VAL A 248 -11.44 -17.73 -10.99
C VAL A 248 -11.01 -18.81 -10.03
N ILE A 249 -9.86 -18.60 -9.38
CA ILE A 249 -9.35 -19.39 -8.25
C ILE A 249 -9.09 -18.49 -7.05
N GLY A 250 -8.83 -19.07 -5.88
CA GLY A 250 -8.61 -18.29 -4.66
C GLY A 250 -9.79 -17.37 -4.31
N ALA A 251 -11.04 -17.82 -4.52
CA ALA A 251 -12.25 -17.02 -4.34
C ALA A 251 -13.29 -17.65 -3.38
N THR A 252 -12.83 -18.48 -2.45
CA THR A 252 -13.66 -19.11 -1.42
C THR A 252 -13.10 -18.84 -0.02
N PRO A 253 -13.08 -17.56 0.42
CA PRO A 253 -12.49 -17.20 1.70
C PRO A 253 -13.26 -17.79 2.87
N ASP A 254 -12.55 -18.41 3.82
CA ASP A 254 -13.08 -18.92 5.08
C ASP A 254 -12.59 -18.14 6.32
N GLY A 255 -11.73 -17.13 6.06
CA GLY A 255 -11.11 -16.29 7.07
C GLY A 255 -9.78 -16.79 7.60
N LEU A 256 -9.35 -18.01 7.20
CA LEU A 256 -8.11 -18.64 7.60
C LEU A 256 -7.19 -18.99 6.42
N ASN A 257 -7.67 -18.86 5.19
CA ASN A 257 -7.01 -19.30 3.96
C ASN A 257 -6.55 -18.16 3.05
N VAL A 258 -6.50 -16.91 3.54
CA VAL A 258 -5.99 -15.77 2.75
C VAL A 258 -4.51 -15.99 2.40
N ASN A 259 -4.14 -15.82 1.13
CA ASN A 259 -2.81 -16.07 0.57
C ASN A 259 -2.28 -17.52 0.74
N GLU A 260 -3.10 -18.45 1.18
CA GLU A 260 -2.67 -19.83 1.39
C GLU A 260 -2.57 -20.58 0.04
N ASN A 261 -1.35 -20.80 -0.41
CA ASN A 261 -1.04 -21.44 -1.70
C ASN A 261 -1.74 -20.80 -2.91
N CYS A 262 -2.00 -19.51 -2.86
CA CYS A 262 -2.67 -18.72 -3.91
C CYS A 262 -2.23 -17.25 -3.88
N GLY A 263 -2.65 -16.49 -4.90
CA GLY A 263 -2.37 -15.08 -5.03
C GLY A 263 -0.97 -14.76 -5.51
N SER A 264 -0.57 -13.48 -5.38
CA SER A 264 0.67 -12.95 -5.96
C SER A 264 1.96 -13.53 -5.37
N THR A 265 1.90 -14.18 -4.21
CA THR A 265 3.06 -14.86 -3.59
C THR A 265 3.15 -16.34 -3.94
N HIS A 266 2.10 -16.93 -4.54
CA HIS A 266 1.98 -18.33 -4.91
C HIS A 266 1.24 -18.48 -6.23
N THR A 267 1.90 -18.13 -7.33
CA THR A 267 1.29 -18.06 -8.67
C THR A 267 1.18 -19.41 -9.39
N GLU A 268 1.69 -20.50 -8.81
CA GLU A 268 1.81 -21.81 -9.47
C GLU A 268 0.45 -22.37 -9.91
N ALA A 269 -0.60 -22.14 -9.10
CA ALA A 269 -1.96 -22.59 -9.42
C ALA A 269 -2.54 -21.81 -10.62
N LEU A 270 -2.32 -20.50 -10.66
CA LEU A 270 -2.74 -19.65 -11.78
C LEU A 270 -1.95 -19.98 -13.06
N CYS A 271 -0.63 -20.21 -12.95
CA CYS A 271 0.20 -20.62 -14.09
C CYS A 271 -0.27 -21.94 -14.71
N ARG A 272 -0.69 -22.91 -13.89
CA ARG A 272 -1.30 -24.16 -14.38
C ARG A 272 -2.63 -23.90 -15.06
N LEU A 273 -3.52 -23.12 -14.41
CA LEU A 273 -4.84 -22.78 -14.94
C LEU A 273 -4.73 -22.12 -16.32
N VAL A 274 -3.82 -21.15 -16.48
CA VAL A 274 -3.61 -20.47 -17.77
C VAL A 274 -3.24 -21.47 -18.87
N ARG A 275 -2.33 -22.40 -18.59
CA ARG A 275 -1.91 -23.41 -19.58
C ARG A 275 -3.01 -24.42 -19.89
N GLU A 276 -3.66 -24.97 -18.86
CA GLU A 276 -4.67 -26.04 -19.01
C GLU A 276 -5.92 -25.54 -19.71
N GLU A 277 -6.35 -24.32 -19.38
CA GLU A 277 -7.54 -23.72 -19.97
C GLU A 277 -7.24 -22.85 -21.20
N HIS A 278 -5.98 -22.77 -21.64
CA HIS A 278 -5.54 -21.94 -22.77
C HIS A 278 -6.05 -20.50 -22.66
N LEU A 279 -5.76 -19.86 -21.52
CA LEU A 279 -6.16 -18.49 -21.26
C LEU A 279 -5.23 -17.49 -21.95
N ASP A 280 -5.74 -16.32 -22.30
CA ASP A 280 -4.95 -15.26 -22.90
C ASP A 280 -4.03 -14.58 -21.88
N VAL A 281 -4.46 -14.54 -20.63
CA VAL A 281 -3.72 -13.91 -19.51
C VAL A 281 -4.28 -14.37 -18.17
N GLY A 282 -3.42 -14.42 -17.15
CA GLY A 282 -3.82 -14.57 -15.75
C GLY A 282 -3.41 -13.37 -14.93
N PHE A 283 -4.19 -13.02 -13.88
CA PHE A 283 -3.86 -11.97 -12.91
C PHE A 283 -3.95 -12.54 -11.49
N ALA A 284 -2.89 -12.41 -10.72
CA ALA A 284 -2.81 -12.82 -9.33
C ALA A 284 -2.73 -11.58 -8.41
N PHE A 285 -3.65 -11.49 -7.46
CA PHE A 285 -3.70 -10.43 -6.47
C PHE A 285 -3.14 -10.93 -5.12
N ASP A 286 -2.87 -10.02 -4.20
CA ASP A 286 -2.61 -10.35 -2.80
C ASP A 286 -3.86 -10.13 -1.94
N GLY A 287 -3.75 -10.37 -0.63
CA GLY A 287 -4.90 -10.41 0.28
C GLY A 287 -5.75 -9.14 0.30
N ASP A 288 -5.19 -7.96 0.06
CA ASP A 288 -5.91 -6.68 -0.03
C ASP A 288 -5.87 -6.04 -1.42
N ALA A 289 -5.33 -6.77 -2.40
CA ALA A 289 -5.30 -6.45 -3.83
C ALA A 289 -4.71 -5.08 -4.16
N ASP A 290 -3.73 -4.63 -3.39
CA ASP A 290 -2.92 -3.47 -3.76
C ASP A 290 -1.77 -3.87 -4.72
N ARG A 291 -1.58 -5.20 -4.95
CA ARG A 291 -0.63 -5.81 -5.88
C ARG A 291 -1.32 -6.62 -6.96
N CYS A 292 -0.66 -6.69 -8.12
CA CYS A 292 -1.01 -7.57 -9.22
C CYS A 292 0.26 -8.12 -9.87
N LEU A 293 0.35 -9.45 -9.99
CA LEU A 293 1.26 -10.10 -10.93
C LEU A 293 0.46 -10.64 -12.11
N ALA A 294 1.07 -10.70 -13.28
CA ALA A 294 0.43 -11.25 -14.44
C ALA A 294 1.06 -12.59 -14.85
N VAL A 295 0.31 -13.41 -15.55
CA VAL A 295 0.76 -14.69 -16.12
C VAL A 295 0.46 -14.65 -17.60
N ASP A 296 1.48 -14.86 -18.44
CA ASP A 296 1.35 -14.87 -19.89
C ASP A 296 0.63 -16.14 -20.41
N GLU A 297 0.29 -16.16 -21.67
CA GLU A 297 -0.42 -17.25 -22.35
C GLU A 297 0.33 -18.60 -22.33
N HIS A 298 1.63 -18.58 -22.00
CA HIS A 298 2.46 -19.76 -21.82
C HIS A 298 2.55 -20.25 -20.37
N GLY A 299 1.94 -19.47 -19.44
CA GLY A 299 1.97 -19.75 -18.01
C GLY A 299 3.27 -19.29 -17.33
N ASN A 300 3.98 -18.31 -17.89
CA ASN A 300 5.11 -17.67 -17.26
C ASN A 300 4.66 -16.41 -16.50
N VAL A 301 5.29 -16.15 -15.36
CA VAL A 301 4.99 -14.98 -14.56
C VAL A 301 5.64 -13.74 -15.18
N VAL A 302 4.85 -12.69 -15.34
CA VAL A 302 5.28 -11.31 -15.62
C VAL A 302 5.10 -10.53 -14.33
N ASP A 303 6.22 -10.22 -13.68
CA ASP A 303 6.26 -9.53 -12.39
C ASP A 303 6.04 -8.01 -12.52
N GLY A 304 6.13 -7.30 -11.39
CA GLY A 304 5.92 -5.85 -11.37
C GLY A 304 6.89 -5.09 -12.26
N ASP A 305 8.09 -5.59 -12.48
CA ASP A 305 9.06 -4.95 -13.39
C ASP A 305 8.62 -5.06 -14.84
N GLY A 306 8.17 -6.24 -15.27
CA GLY A 306 7.57 -6.44 -16.60
C GLY A 306 6.31 -5.58 -16.80
N ILE A 307 5.46 -5.51 -15.79
CA ILE A 307 4.25 -4.69 -15.79
C ILE A 307 4.59 -3.20 -15.91
N LEU A 308 5.57 -2.70 -15.12
CA LEU A 308 6.04 -1.32 -15.20
C LEU A 308 6.53 -0.95 -16.61
N TYR A 309 7.30 -1.85 -17.25
CA TYR A 309 7.78 -1.63 -18.61
C TYR A 309 6.64 -1.51 -19.63
N ILE A 310 5.69 -2.46 -19.60
CA ILE A 310 4.53 -2.46 -20.51
C ILE A 310 3.73 -1.17 -20.37
N LEU A 311 3.41 -0.78 -19.12
CA LEU A 311 2.65 0.43 -18.85
C LEU A 311 3.44 1.71 -19.17
N ALA A 312 4.77 1.69 -18.99
CA ALA A 312 5.64 2.80 -19.39
C ALA A 312 5.63 3.01 -20.89
N MET A 313 5.73 1.93 -21.69
CA MET A 313 5.63 1.98 -23.14
C MET A 313 4.28 2.55 -23.59
N ARG A 314 3.18 2.07 -23.00
CA ARG A 314 1.83 2.61 -23.24
C ARG A 314 1.74 4.11 -22.99
N LEU A 315 2.22 4.56 -21.83
CA LEU A 315 2.16 5.97 -21.47
C LEU A 315 3.08 6.83 -22.33
N LYS A 316 4.26 6.35 -22.67
CA LYS A 316 5.21 7.04 -23.55
C LYS A 316 4.64 7.29 -24.93
N GLU A 317 4.10 6.27 -25.58
CA GLU A 317 3.51 6.37 -26.91
C GLU A 317 2.29 7.31 -26.97
N ARG A 318 1.56 7.40 -25.87
CA ARG A 318 0.43 8.33 -25.71
C ARG A 318 0.86 9.74 -25.29
N GLY A 319 2.18 10.00 -25.15
CA GLY A 319 2.70 11.28 -24.69
C GLY A 319 2.31 11.60 -23.24
N ALA A 320 2.02 10.56 -22.44
CA ALA A 320 1.49 10.67 -21.08
C ALA A 320 2.48 10.24 -19.98
N LEU A 321 3.71 9.85 -20.34
CA LEU A 321 4.76 9.53 -19.39
C LEU A 321 5.53 10.82 -19.03
N ASP A 322 5.21 11.42 -17.89
CA ASP A 322 5.80 12.70 -17.49
C ASP A 322 7.33 12.59 -17.39
N LYS A 323 8.02 13.60 -17.96
CA LYS A 323 9.48 13.67 -18.06
C LYS A 323 10.12 12.38 -18.63
N ASN A 324 9.31 11.52 -19.25
CA ASN A 324 9.72 10.22 -19.79
C ASN A 324 10.39 9.31 -18.74
N THR A 325 9.86 9.34 -17.49
CA THR A 325 10.48 8.73 -16.30
C THR A 325 9.53 7.77 -15.61
N VAL A 326 10.06 6.61 -15.18
CA VAL A 326 9.42 5.59 -14.34
C VAL A 326 10.08 5.60 -12.97
N VAL A 327 9.31 5.48 -11.89
CA VAL A 327 9.84 5.31 -10.53
C VAL A 327 9.79 3.83 -10.15
N ALA A 328 10.95 3.28 -9.76
CA ALA A 328 11.09 1.91 -9.30
C ALA A 328 11.82 1.87 -7.95
N THR A 329 12.00 0.70 -7.37
CA THR A 329 12.80 0.58 -6.15
C THR A 329 14.18 0.01 -6.43
N VAL A 330 15.08 0.11 -5.47
CA VAL A 330 16.40 -0.54 -5.53
C VAL A 330 16.31 -2.07 -5.64
N MET A 331 15.13 -2.68 -5.46
CA MET A 331 14.91 -4.13 -5.62
C MET A 331 14.49 -4.51 -7.03
N SER A 332 14.05 -3.57 -7.87
CA SER A 332 13.70 -3.85 -9.26
C SER A 332 14.90 -4.42 -10.02
N ASN A 333 14.66 -5.42 -10.85
CA ASN A 333 15.72 -6.14 -11.55
C ASN A 333 16.41 -5.26 -12.61
N GLY A 334 17.71 -5.41 -12.79
CA GLY A 334 18.50 -4.70 -13.82
C GLY A 334 17.99 -4.92 -15.24
N GLY A 335 17.26 -5.99 -15.49
CA GLY A 335 16.54 -6.24 -16.74
C GLY A 335 15.54 -5.13 -17.07
N LEU A 336 14.78 -4.64 -16.07
CA LEU A 336 13.88 -3.50 -16.24
C LEU A 336 14.66 -2.24 -16.65
N PHE A 337 15.72 -1.91 -15.93
CA PHE A 337 16.48 -0.68 -16.20
C PHE A 337 17.11 -0.69 -17.60
N ARG A 338 17.66 -1.85 -18.01
CA ARG A 338 18.20 -2.03 -19.38
C ARG A 338 17.10 -1.89 -20.45
N ALA A 339 15.91 -2.43 -20.22
CA ALA A 339 14.78 -2.31 -21.14
C ALA A 339 14.30 -0.85 -21.25
N LEU A 340 14.19 -0.14 -20.13
CA LEU A 340 13.83 1.28 -20.10
C LEU A 340 14.85 2.15 -20.87
N GLU A 341 16.15 1.95 -20.62
CA GLU A 341 17.23 2.65 -21.31
C GLU A 341 17.21 2.37 -22.82
N LYS A 342 17.07 1.10 -23.23
CA LYS A 342 16.94 0.70 -24.64
C LYS A 342 15.74 1.37 -25.32
N ALA A 343 14.65 1.51 -24.59
CA ALA A 343 13.45 2.21 -25.06
C ALA A 343 13.58 3.76 -24.97
N GLY A 344 14.72 4.31 -24.54
CA GLY A 344 14.96 5.75 -24.39
C GLY A 344 14.11 6.38 -23.28
N MET A 345 13.78 5.63 -22.23
CA MET A 345 13.11 6.12 -21.03
C MET A 345 14.11 6.29 -19.89
N LYS A 346 13.76 7.18 -18.95
CA LYS A 346 14.51 7.41 -17.71
C LYS A 346 13.85 6.65 -16.57
N TYR A 347 14.59 6.45 -15.49
CA TYR A 347 14.06 5.90 -14.24
C TYR A 347 14.66 6.62 -13.04
N GLU A 348 13.90 6.62 -11.96
CA GLU A 348 14.33 7.00 -10.62
C GLU A 348 14.20 5.79 -9.70
N THR A 349 15.17 5.60 -8.79
CA THR A 349 15.13 4.50 -7.83
C THR A 349 14.99 5.01 -6.41
N THR A 350 14.08 4.40 -5.67
CA THR A 350 13.82 4.72 -4.26
C THR A 350 14.23 3.55 -3.35
N SER A 351 14.26 3.79 -2.06
CA SER A 351 14.26 2.71 -1.07
C SER A 351 13.02 1.83 -1.23
N VAL A 352 13.10 0.59 -0.72
CA VAL A 352 12.00 -0.37 -0.74
C VAL A 352 10.84 0.13 0.13
N GLY A 353 9.65 0.09 -0.44
CA GLY A 353 8.40 0.51 0.18
C GLY A 353 7.62 1.46 -0.71
N ASP A 354 6.37 1.13 -0.94
CA ASP A 354 5.43 1.87 -1.78
C ASP A 354 5.30 3.36 -1.40
N ARG A 355 5.47 3.68 -0.12
CA ARG A 355 5.50 5.06 0.38
C ARG A 355 6.61 5.88 -0.29
N PHE A 356 7.84 5.35 -0.37
CA PHE A 356 8.97 6.07 -0.98
C PHE A 356 8.78 6.24 -2.49
N VAL A 357 8.17 5.24 -3.14
CA VAL A 357 7.79 5.33 -4.55
C VAL A 357 6.78 6.47 -4.75
N PHE A 358 5.71 6.49 -3.96
CA PHE A 358 4.66 7.50 -4.04
C PHE A 358 5.20 8.91 -3.77
N GLU A 359 5.99 9.09 -2.70
CA GLU A 359 6.61 10.38 -2.35
C GLU A 359 7.51 10.91 -3.48
N CYS A 360 8.33 10.04 -4.08
CA CYS A 360 9.16 10.41 -5.23
C CYS A 360 8.30 10.82 -6.44
N MET A 361 7.23 10.07 -6.72
CA MET A 361 6.29 10.40 -7.80
C MET A 361 5.59 11.73 -7.56
N GLU A 362 5.16 12.02 -6.34
CA GLU A 362 4.47 13.26 -5.99
C GLU A 362 5.38 14.48 -6.10
N GLN A 363 6.58 14.41 -5.48
CA GLN A 363 7.55 15.51 -5.48
C GLN A 363 8.01 15.89 -6.88
N ASN A 364 8.13 14.93 -7.79
CA ASN A 364 8.63 15.13 -9.13
C ASN A 364 7.56 15.23 -10.22
N GLY A 365 6.30 14.94 -9.87
CA GLY A 365 5.18 14.96 -10.80
C GLY A 365 5.14 13.74 -11.73
N TYR A 366 5.74 12.59 -11.37
CA TYR A 366 5.72 11.38 -12.18
C TYR A 366 4.37 10.64 -12.11
N ARG A 367 3.99 9.97 -13.19
CA ARG A 367 2.68 9.27 -13.31
C ARG A 367 2.72 7.80 -13.05
N LEU A 368 3.88 7.17 -13.22
CA LEU A 368 4.02 5.72 -13.12
C LEU A 368 5.19 5.39 -12.18
N GLY A 369 4.91 4.54 -11.22
CA GLY A 369 5.91 3.96 -10.36
C GLY A 369 5.41 2.66 -9.76
N GLY A 370 6.31 1.89 -9.16
CA GLY A 370 5.94 0.65 -8.51
C GLY A 370 7.13 -0.19 -8.06
N GLU A 371 6.81 -1.42 -7.70
CA GLU A 371 7.74 -2.40 -7.17
C GLU A 371 7.64 -3.72 -7.94
N GLN A 372 8.73 -4.49 -7.96
CA GLN A 372 8.77 -5.84 -8.54
C GLN A 372 7.67 -6.76 -7.96
N SER A 373 7.27 -6.53 -6.71
CA SER A 373 6.18 -7.26 -6.05
C SER A 373 4.79 -7.08 -6.67
N GLY A 374 4.66 -6.21 -7.68
CA GLY A 374 3.39 -5.93 -8.36
C GLY A 374 2.58 -4.78 -7.77
N HIS A 375 3.13 -4.03 -6.81
CA HIS A 375 2.51 -2.80 -6.31
C HIS A 375 2.75 -1.68 -7.31
N ILE A 376 1.78 -1.44 -8.21
CA ILE A 376 1.89 -0.49 -9.32
C ILE A 376 0.99 0.72 -9.07
N ILE A 377 1.59 1.89 -9.09
CA ILE A 377 0.91 3.18 -8.88
C ILE A 377 0.75 3.90 -10.22
N LEU A 378 -0.47 4.07 -10.64
CA LEU A 378 -0.88 4.91 -11.77
C LEU A 378 -1.50 6.19 -11.23
N ARG A 379 -0.68 7.20 -10.92
CA ARG A 379 -1.06 8.41 -10.15
C ARG A 379 -2.24 9.20 -10.74
N LYS A 380 -2.48 9.09 -12.04
CA LYS A 380 -3.67 9.67 -12.68
C LYS A 380 -4.97 9.08 -12.14
N TYR A 381 -4.96 7.84 -11.71
CA TYR A 381 -6.15 7.05 -11.39
C TYR A 381 -6.25 6.71 -9.90
N ALA A 382 -5.12 6.42 -9.26
CA ALA A 382 -5.05 5.96 -7.86
C ALA A 382 -3.93 6.65 -7.08
N THR A 383 -4.08 6.74 -5.75
CA THR A 383 -3.10 7.31 -4.81
C THR A 383 -2.24 6.23 -4.13
N THR A 384 -2.47 4.98 -4.45
CA THR A 384 -1.72 3.80 -3.99
C THR A 384 -1.68 2.78 -5.11
N GLY A 385 -0.96 1.67 -4.93
CA GLY A 385 -1.06 0.54 -5.82
C GLY A 385 -2.50 0.02 -5.90
N ASP A 386 -2.91 -0.37 -7.10
CA ASP A 386 -4.23 -0.92 -7.36
C ASP A 386 -4.10 -2.10 -8.33
N GLY A 387 -4.22 -3.32 -7.77
CA GLY A 387 -4.05 -4.53 -8.55
C GLY A 387 -5.11 -4.70 -9.63
N LEU A 388 -6.37 -4.35 -9.34
CA LEU A 388 -7.46 -4.46 -10.31
C LEU A 388 -7.32 -3.43 -11.44
N LEU A 389 -6.95 -2.20 -11.12
CA LEU A 389 -6.63 -1.16 -12.10
C LEU A 389 -5.46 -1.62 -12.99
N THR A 390 -4.41 -2.18 -12.39
CA THR A 390 -3.23 -2.70 -13.11
C THR A 390 -3.64 -3.81 -14.08
N ALA A 391 -4.44 -4.77 -13.64
CA ALA A 391 -4.96 -5.86 -14.47
C ALA A 391 -5.79 -5.34 -15.64
N ILE A 392 -6.68 -4.35 -15.42
CA ILE A 392 -7.46 -3.70 -16.46
C ILE A 392 -6.54 -3.03 -17.49
N MET A 393 -5.53 -2.26 -17.04
CA MET A 393 -4.63 -1.56 -17.95
C MET A 393 -3.78 -2.53 -18.80
N LEU A 394 -3.38 -3.68 -18.25
CA LEU A 394 -2.71 -4.73 -19.02
C LEU A 394 -3.64 -5.40 -20.02
N ALA A 395 -4.87 -5.74 -19.63
CA ALA A 395 -5.87 -6.31 -20.54
C ALA A 395 -6.19 -5.35 -21.69
N GLU A 396 -6.29 -4.03 -21.43
CA GLU A 396 -6.42 -3.00 -22.46
C GLU A 396 -5.22 -2.99 -23.42
N GLU A 397 -3.99 -3.14 -22.89
CA GLU A 397 -2.78 -3.10 -23.73
C GLU A 397 -2.66 -4.33 -24.62
N ILE A 398 -2.96 -5.53 -24.10
CA ILE A 398 -3.05 -6.77 -24.88
C ILE A 398 -4.03 -6.58 -26.04
N ARG A 399 -5.19 -5.97 -25.76
CA ARG A 399 -6.23 -5.74 -26.74
C ARG A 399 -5.88 -4.67 -27.76
N ASP A 400 -5.39 -3.52 -27.32
CA ASP A 400 -5.03 -2.39 -28.18
C ASP A 400 -3.95 -2.80 -29.20
N ARG A 401 -2.93 -3.52 -28.74
CA ARG A 401 -1.81 -3.96 -29.58
C ARG A 401 -2.08 -5.25 -30.36
N LYS A 402 -3.07 -6.03 -29.95
CA LYS A 402 -3.33 -7.38 -30.47
C LYS A 402 -2.09 -8.28 -30.37
N LEU A 403 -1.36 -8.14 -29.30
CA LEU A 403 -0.17 -8.92 -28.98
C LEU A 403 -0.38 -9.66 -27.66
N PRO A 404 0.11 -10.90 -27.53
CA PRO A 404 0.06 -11.62 -26.26
C PRO A 404 0.98 -10.96 -25.24
N LEU A 405 0.73 -11.24 -23.94
CA LEU A 405 1.48 -10.62 -22.84
C LEU A 405 2.98 -10.96 -22.91
N SER A 406 3.34 -12.18 -23.31
CA SER A 406 4.74 -12.61 -23.51
C SER A 406 5.51 -11.70 -24.47
N LYS A 407 4.84 -11.19 -25.52
CA LYS A 407 5.44 -10.28 -26.49
C LYS A 407 5.54 -8.85 -25.96
N LEU A 408 4.59 -8.44 -25.14
CA LEU A 408 4.64 -7.10 -24.52
C LEU A 408 5.77 -6.99 -23.49
N ALA A 409 6.12 -8.08 -22.82
CA ALA A 409 7.17 -8.14 -21.80
C ALA A 409 8.56 -8.57 -22.34
N GLU A 410 8.70 -8.96 -23.62
CA GLU A 410 9.90 -9.63 -24.15
C GLU A 410 11.22 -8.86 -24.02
N ASP A 411 11.14 -7.52 -23.96
CA ASP A 411 12.34 -6.68 -23.78
C ASP A 411 12.87 -6.71 -22.35
N VAL A 412 12.04 -7.07 -21.35
CA VAL A 412 12.46 -7.19 -19.95
C VAL A 412 13.01 -8.58 -19.69
N VAL A 413 14.31 -8.72 -19.86
CA VAL A 413 15.02 -9.99 -19.60
C VAL A 413 15.61 -9.94 -18.19
N PRO A 414 15.03 -10.68 -17.22
CA PRO A 414 15.53 -10.65 -15.85
C PRO A 414 16.97 -11.17 -15.76
N LEU A 415 17.81 -10.45 -15.04
CA LEU A 415 19.12 -10.95 -14.65
C LEU A 415 18.97 -11.96 -13.51
N PRO A 416 19.79 -13.03 -13.47
CA PRO A 416 19.87 -13.91 -12.33
C PRO A 416 20.06 -13.13 -11.03
N GLN A 417 19.17 -13.35 -10.07
CA GLN A 417 19.16 -12.68 -8.77
C GLN A 417 19.08 -13.70 -7.65
N LYS A 418 19.96 -13.59 -6.66
CA LYS A 418 19.95 -14.44 -5.47
C LYS A 418 19.96 -13.60 -4.21
N THR A 419 19.16 -14.00 -3.24
CA THR A 419 19.10 -13.36 -1.92
C THR A 419 19.45 -14.33 -0.83
N LYS A 420 20.28 -13.88 0.13
CA LYS A 420 20.61 -14.64 1.34
C LYS A 420 20.34 -13.79 2.58
N ASN A 421 19.61 -14.37 3.53
CA ASN A 421 19.34 -13.77 4.82
C ASN A 421 20.39 -14.25 5.84
N VAL A 422 21.04 -13.32 6.53
CA VAL A 422 22.02 -13.62 7.58
C VAL A 422 21.52 -13.03 8.89
N ARG A 423 21.39 -13.87 9.91
CA ARG A 423 20.93 -13.45 11.23
C ARG A 423 22.03 -12.70 11.98
N PHE A 424 21.68 -11.55 12.54
CA PHE A 424 22.53 -10.76 13.41
C PHE A 424 21.75 -10.24 14.61
N ILE A 425 22.38 -10.23 15.78
CA ILE A 425 21.80 -9.64 17.01
C ILE A 425 21.76 -8.11 16.87
N ASP A 426 22.81 -7.51 16.33
CA ASP A 426 22.90 -6.08 16.02
C ASP A 426 23.15 -5.87 14.52
N LYS A 427 22.08 -5.54 13.80
CA LYS A 427 22.10 -5.30 12.35
C LYS A 427 22.95 -4.08 11.94
N SER A 428 22.93 -3.05 12.77
CA SER A 428 23.65 -1.79 12.50
C SER A 428 25.14 -1.99 12.63
N SER A 429 25.59 -2.72 13.64
CA SER A 429 27.00 -3.08 13.84
C SER A 429 27.51 -3.94 12.70
N ALA A 430 26.72 -4.92 12.23
CA ALA A 430 27.10 -5.78 11.10
C ALA A 430 27.33 -4.99 9.81
N LEU A 431 26.42 -4.06 9.47
CA LEU A 431 26.52 -3.26 8.26
C LEU A 431 27.67 -2.24 8.28
N ASN A 432 28.03 -1.75 9.46
CA ASN A 432 29.07 -0.76 9.66
C ASN A 432 30.47 -1.37 9.91
N THR A 433 30.59 -2.70 9.84
CA THR A 433 31.88 -3.37 9.97
C THR A 433 32.77 -3.00 8.77
N PRO A 434 34.00 -2.45 8.99
CA PRO A 434 34.87 -2.02 7.89
C PRO A 434 35.13 -3.11 6.84
N ALA A 435 35.34 -4.36 7.26
CA ALA A 435 35.56 -5.49 6.35
C ALA A 435 34.36 -5.75 5.44
N VAL A 436 33.13 -5.66 5.97
CA VAL A 436 31.88 -5.83 5.19
C VAL A 436 31.73 -4.69 4.18
N ALA A 437 31.96 -3.46 4.60
CA ALA A 437 31.87 -2.29 3.72
C ALA A 437 32.92 -2.35 2.58
N GLU A 438 34.14 -2.77 2.89
CA GLU A 438 35.21 -2.91 1.90
C GLU A 438 34.89 -4.02 0.88
N GLU A 439 34.46 -5.20 1.34
CA GLU A 439 34.12 -6.30 0.44
C GLU A 439 32.89 -5.98 -0.41
N TYR A 440 31.88 -5.32 0.15
CA TYR A 440 30.72 -4.82 -0.57
C TYR A 440 31.13 -3.83 -1.69
N ALA A 441 32.03 -2.91 -1.41
CA ALA A 441 32.54 -1.95 -2.40
C ALA A 441 33.34 -2.64 -3.50
N LYS A 442 34.20 -3.63 -3.15
CA LYS A 442 34.97 -4.44 -4.11
C LYS A 442 34.05 -5.18 -5.06
N ILE A 443 33.05 -5.89 -4.51
CA ILE A 443 32.10 -6.66 -5.31
C ILE A 443 31.33 -5.74 -6.28
N ASN A 444 30.82 -4.60 -5.83
CA ASN A 444 30.13 -3.66 -6.73
C ASN A 444 31.06 -3.09 -7.82
N THR A 445 32.34 -2.88 -7.49
CA THR A 445 33.33 -2.46 -8.50
C THR A 445 33.60 -3.54 -9.54
N GLU A 446 33.71 -4.80 -9.12
CA GLU A 446 33.92 -5.94 -10.00
C GLU A 446 32.70 -6.23 -10.89
N LEU A 447 31.50 -6.10 -10.35
CA LEU A 447 30.25 -6.27 -11.09
C LEU A 447 30.04 -5.16 -12.14
N GLY A 448 30.41 -3.92 -11.82
CA GLY A 448 30.29 -2.79 -12.73
C GLY A 448 28.89 -2.60 -13.27
N LYS A 449 28.73 -2.63 -14.61
CA LYS A 449 27.42 -2.55 -15.28
C LYS A 449 26.72 -3.89 -15.46
N ASN A 450 27.40 -4.99 -15.13
CA ASN A 450 26.95 -6.35 -15.40
C ASN A 450 26.23 -7.00 -14.21
N GLY A 451 26.09 -6.26 -13.13
CA GLY A 451 25.40 -6.73 -11.94
C GLY A 451 25.47 -5.72 -10.80
N ARG A 452 24.96 -6.10 -9.66
CA ARG A 452 25.01 -5.30 -8.44
C ARG A 452 24.86 -6.13 -7.19
N ALA A 453 25.41 -5.66 -6.10
CA ALA A 453 25.16 -6.16 -4.77
C ALA A 453 24.31 -5.15 -3.99
N LEU A 454 23.35 -5.63 -3.19
CA LEU A 454 22.63 -4.85 -2.20
C LEU A 454 22.76 -5.50 -0.85
N LEU A 455 23.05 -4.68 0.15
CA LEU A 455 23.18 -5.10 1.53
C LEU A 455 22.27 -4.23 2.39
N ARG A 456 21.29 -4.83 3.08
CA ARG A 456 20.34 -4.07 3.89
C ARG A 456 19.89 -4.79 5.15
N ALA A 457 19.63 -4.03 6.21
CA ALA A 457 18.93 -4.55 7.37
C ALA A 457 17.44 -4.79 7.06
N SER A 458 16.89 -5.90 7.55
CA SER A 458 15.42 -6.09 7.54
C SER A 458 14.77 -5.15 8.55
N GLY A 459 13.65 -4.54 8.18
CA GLY A 459 12.88 -3.68 9.10
C GLY A 459 12.24 -4.47 10.26
N THR A 460 11.77 -5.69 9.97
CA THR A 460 10.95 -6.49 10.89
C THR A 460 11.67 -7.68 11.52
N GLU A 461 12.73 -8.19 10.88
CA GLU A 461 13.43 -9.39 11.32
C GLU A 461 14.87 -9.07 11.77
N PRO A 462 15.49 -9.88 12.67
CA PRO A 462 16.89 -9.72 13.06
C PRO A 462 17.84 -10.29 12.01
N VAL A 463 17.70 -9.83 10.74
CA VAL A 463 18.53 -10.29 9.62
C VAL A 463 19.06 -9.13 8.80
N VAL A 464 20.26 -9.32 8.25
CA VAL A 464 20.79 -8.56 7.13
C VAL A 464 20.53 -9.35 5.86
N ARG A 465 19.96 -8.70 4.85
CA ARG A 465 19.70 -9.30 3.54
C ARG A 465 20.80 -8.93 2.57
N ILE A 466 21.43 -9.95 2.00
CA ILE A 466 22.40 -9.82 0.92
C ILE A 466 21.67 -10.20 -0.36
N MET A 467 21.59 -9.29 -1.33
CA MET A 467 21.07 -9.58 -2.67
C MET A 467 22.18 -9.37 -3.68
N LEU A 468 22.36 -10.33 -4.54
CA LEU A 468 23.27 -10.30 -5.69
C LEU A 468 22.46 -10.46 -6.97
N GLU A 469 22.78 -9.62 -7.94
CA GLU A 469 22.25 -9.69 -9.30
C GLU A 469 23.45 -9.69 -10.26
N CYS A 470 23.50 -10.66 -11.13
CA CYS A 470 24.66 -10.92 -12.01
C CYS A 470 24.18 -11.39 -13.39
N GLU A 471 25.09 -11.47 -14.36
CA GLU A 471 24.80 -12.03 -15.69
C GLU A 471 24.57 -13.53 -15.69
N THR A 472 25.14 -14.27 -14.72
CA THR A 472 24.96 -15.72 -14.58
C THR A 472 24.69 -16.13 -13.13
N GLU A 473 24.03 -17.27 -12.93
CA GLU A 473 23.75 -17.80 -11.59
C GLU A 473 25.04 -18.16 -10.85
N GLU A 474 26.03 -18.72 -11.55
CA GLU A 474 27.31 -19.09 -10.96
C GLU A 474 28.06 -17.86 -10.43
N ALA A 475 27.93 -16.71 -11.11
CA ALA A 475 28.47 -15.44 -10.63
C ALA A 475 27.78 -14.99 -9.34
N CYS A 476 26.44 -15.10 -9.28
CA CYS A 476 25.68 -14.79 -8.05
C CYS A 476 26.15 -15.67 -6.88
N ASP A 477 26.28 -16.98 -7.09
CA ASP A 477 26.72 -17.90 -6.04
C ASP A 477 28.13 -17.57 -5.52
N ARG A 478 29.05 -17.28 -6.42
CA ARG A 478 30.42 -16.90 -6.07
C ARG A 478 30.47 -15.63 -5.22
N TYR A 479 29.73 -14.58 -5.60
CA TYR A 479 29.73 -13.33 -4.88
C TYR A 479 28.95 -13.41 -3.56
N ILE A 480 27.85 -14.17 -3.49
CA ILE A 480 27.16 -14.45 -2.22
C ILE A 480 28.09 -15.15 -1.23
N ALA A 481 28.84 -16.15 -1.70
CA ALA A 481 29.79 -16.86 -0.84
C ALA A 481 30.88 -15.91 -0.27
N ARG A 482 31.37 -14.97 -1.08
CA ARG A 482 32.35 -13.95 -0.65
C ARG A 482 31.76 -12.99 0.39
N MET A 483 30.49 -12.57 0.21
CA MET A 483 29.81 -11.66 1.17
C MET A 483 29.44 -12.36 2.47
N TYR A 484 29.31 -13.69 2.46
CA TYR A 484 28.89 -14.46 3.63
C TYR A 484 30.07 -14.84 4.53
N ASN A 485 31.28 -15.04 3.98
CA ASN A 485 32.50 -15.42 4.70
C ASN A 485 33.24 -14.21 5.21
#